data_87e1507a1ba964df517a7b2204b90cc7
#
_entry.id   87e1507a1ba964df517a7b2204b90cc7
#
_cell.length_a   1.000
_cell.length_b   1.000
_cell.length_c   1.000
_cell.angle_alpha   90.00
_cell.angle_beta   90.00
_cell.angle_gamma   90.00
#
_symmetry.space_group_name_H-M   'P 1'
#
loop_
_entity.id
_entity.type
_entity.pdbx_description
1 polymer ?
#
loop_
_entity_poly.entity_id
_entity_poly.type
_entity_poly.pdbx_seq_one_letter_code
_entity_poly.pdbx_strand_id
1 'polypeptide(L)'
;MSAKKKELKREYKLNHRPMGVYQIRNVANDKILIGSTLNLPGLFNRDRLQLNTGSHPNASLQSEWKEFGSDSFAFEILDELSATEGPAHDYRPDLAFLEELWIEKLQPYGERGYNKQKKSREAALREIAHNRLSKV
;
A
#
# COMPACT_ATOMS: atom_id res chain seq x y z
N MET A 1 16.92 13.27 -26.81
CA MET A 1 16.94 11.85 -26.39
C MET A 1 17.23 10.96 -27.59
N SER A 2 18.16 9.99 -27.43
CA SER A 2 18.46 9.07 -28.53
C SER A 2 17.27 8.17 -28.85
N ALA A 3 17.15 7.69 -30.09
CA ALA A 3 16.11 6.75 -30.51
C ALA A 3 16.13 5.48 -29.65
N LYS A 4 17.32 5.02 -29.26
CA LYS A 4 17.51 3.84 -28.41
C LYS A 4 16.91 4.03 -27.02
N LYS A 5 17.05 5.20 -26.40
CA LYS A 5 16.42 5.50 -25.10
C LYS A 5 14.90 5.52 -25.19
N LYS A 6 14.34 6.09 -26.26
CA LYS A 6 12.89 6.10 -26.50
C LYS A 6 12.34 4.69 -26.65
N GLU A 7 13.06 3.84 -27.37
CA GLU A 7 12.67 2.45 -27.59
C GLU A 7 12.70 1.64 -26.30
N LEU A 8 13.76 1.79 -25.48
CA LEU A 8 13.87 1.12 -24.18
C LEU A 8 12.74 1.54 -23.23
N LYS A 9 12.41 2.81 -23.17
CA LYS A 9 11.29 3.30 -22.35
C LYS A 9 9.96 2.75 -22.82
N ARG A 10 9.74 2.67 -24.12
CA ARG A 10 8.53 2.13 -24.72
C ARG A 10 8.37 0.64 -24.44
N GLU A 11 9.43 -0.14 -24.60
CA GLU A 11 9.44 -1.57 -24.29
C GLU A 11 9.16 -1.82 -22.81
N TYR A 12 9.77 -1.08 -21.92
CA TYR A 12 9.55 -1.19 -20.49
C TYR A 12 8.11 -0.86 -20.10
N LYS A 13 7.54 0.20 -20.68
CA LYS A 13 6.15 0.59 -20.44
C LYS A 13 5.17 -0.50 -20.86
N LEU A 14 5.45 -1.22 -21.96
CA LEU A 14 4.58 -2.26 -22.46
C LEU A 14 4.72 -3.60 -21.72
N ASN A 15 5.91 -3.90 -21.22
CA ASN A 15 6.27 -5.23 -20.69
C ASN A 15 6.41 -5.30 -19.17
N HIS A 16 6.42 -4.17 -18.47
CA HIS A 16 6.53 -4.21 -17.01
C HIS A 16 5.24 -4.70 -16.37
N ARG A 17 5.34 -5.22 -15.15
CA ARG A 17 4.16 -5.59 -14.37
C ARG A 17 3.43 -4.34 -13.89
N PRO A 18 2.09 -4.35 -13.82
CA PRO A 18 1.34 -3.21 -13.32
C PRO A 18 1.78 -2.82 -11.90
N MET A 19 2.00 -1.54 -11.71
CA MET A 19 2.34 -0.97 -10.40
C MET A 19 1.37 0.14 -10.05
N GLY A 20 1.14 0.36 -8.77
CA GLY A 20 0.23 1.41 -8.35
C GLY A 20 -0.19 1.30 -6.89
N VAL A 21 -1.27 2.01 -6.59
CA VAL A 21 -1.91 2.03 -5.29
C VAL A 21 -3.11 1.09 -5.31
N TYR A 22 -3.23 0.28 -4.28
CA TYR A 22 -4.31 -0.71 -4.15
C TYR A 22 -5.05 -0.53 -2.84
N GLN A 23 -6.23 -1.14 -2.76
CA GLN A 23 -6.91 -1.33 -1.49
C GLN A 23 -7.43 -2.76 -1.37
N ILE A 24 -7.44 -3.26 -0.14
CA ILE A 24 -8.14 -4.48 0.23
C ILE A 24 -9.33 -4.02 1.04
N ARG A 25 -10.54 -4.26 0.54
CA ARG A 25 -11.78 -3.77 1.14
C ARG A 25 -12.62 -4.92 1.70
N ASN A 26 -13.05 -4.76 2.94
CA ASN A 26 -14.05 -5.64 3.53
C ASN A 26 -15.43 -5.11 3.15
N VAL A 27 -16.14 -5.81 2.27
CA VAL A 27 -17.43 -5.34 1.75
C VAL A 27 -18.53 -5.36 2.81
N ALA A 28 -18.33 -6.08 3.91
CA ALA A 28 -19.31 -6.15 4.99
C ALA A 28 -19.34 -4.88 5.85
N ASN A 29 -18.21 -4.20 6.02
CA ASN A 29 -18.12 -3.00 6.88
C ASN A 29 -17.41 -1.80 6.23
N ASP A 30 -17.00 -1.94 4.97
CA ASP A 30 -16.30 -0.94 4.16
C ASP A 30 -14.93 -0.51 4.70
N LYS A 31 -14.34 -1.25 5.64
CA LYS A 31 -12.96 -1.00 6.06
C LYS A 31 -11.99 -1.35 4.93
N ILE A 32 -10.96 -0.53 4.79
CA ILE A 32 -9.97 -0.67 3.72
C ILE A 32 -8.54 -0.67 4.27
N LEU A 33 -7.67 -1.43 3.59
CA LEU A 33 -6.23 -1.32 3.73
C LEU A 33 -5.68 -0.73 2.43
N ILE A 34 -4.96 0.38 2.52
CA ILE A 34 -4.34 1.02 1.35
C ILE A 34 -2.84 0.76 1.38
N GLY A 35 -2.29 0.43 0.23
CA GLY A 35 -0.85 0.26 0.04
C GLY A 35 -0.45 0.53 -1.39
N SER A 36 0.83 0.44 -1.67
CA SER A 36 1.37 0.55 -3.02
C SER A 36 2.40 -0.54 -3.29
N THR A 37 2.57 -0.87 -4.55
CA THR A 37 3.47 -1.94 -4.95
C THR A 37 3.97 -1.75 -6.38
N LEU A 38 5.18 -2.23 -6.65
CA LEU A 38 5.73 -2.31 -8.00
C LEU A 38 5.13 -3.47 -8.81
N ASN A 39 4.36 -4.35 -8.18
CA ASN A 39 3.78 -5.54 -8.81
C ASN A 39 2.41 -5.84 -8.19
N LEU A 40 1.36 -5.28 -8.75
CA LEU A 40 -0.01 -5.44 -8.23
C LEU A 40 -0.47 -6.91 -8.23
N PRO A 41 -0.34 -7.68 -9.34
CA PRO A 41 -0.75 -9.08 -9.29
C PRO A 41 0.02 -9.92 -8.27
N GLY A 42 1.33 -9.70 -8.18
CA GLY A 42 2.17 -10.41 -7.22
C GLY A 42 1.82 -10.11 -5.78
N LEU A 43 1.54 -8.84 -5.47
CA LEU A 43 1.12 -8.43 -4.14
C LEU A 43 -0.22 -9.06 -3.78
N PHE A 44 -1.20 -9.04 -4.66
CA PHE A 44 -2.52 -9.62 -4.41
C PHE A 44 -2.41 -11.11 -4.12
N ASN A 45 -1.62 -11.84 -4.90
CA ASN A 45 -1.39 -13.27 -4.68
C ASN A 45 -0.73 -13.55 -3.34
N ARG A 46 0.30 -12.76 -3.00
CA ARG A 46 1.01 -12.89 -1.72
C ARG A 46 0.09 -12.62 -0.53
N ASP A 47 -0.66 -11.52 -0.59
CA ASP A 47 -1.53 -11.11 0.52
C ASP A 47 -2.67 -12.11 0.71
N ARG A 48 -3.26 -12.64 -0.37
CA ARG A 48 -4.25 -13.71 -0.27
C ARG A 48 -3.68 -14.94 0.41
N LEU A 49 -2.49 -15.36 0.00
CA LEU A 49 -1.85 -16.52 0.59
C LEU A 49 -1.59 -16.30 2.08
N GLN A 50 -1.05 -15.15 2.46
CA GLN A 50 -0.79 -14.82 3.86
C GLN A 50 -2.07 -14.77 4.69
N LEU A 51 -3.13 -14.18 4.15
CA LEU A 51 -4.43 -14.11 4.82
C LEU A 51 -5.05 -15.50 5.00
N ASN A 52 -4.96 -16.34 3.97
CA ASN A 52 -5.48 -17.70 4.03
C ASN A 52 -4.71 -18.60 4.99
N THR A 53 -3.42 -18.36 5.15
CA THR A 53 -2.55 -19.15 6.07
C THR A 53 -2.46 -18.54 7.47
N GLY A 54 -3.04 -17.38 7.71
CA GLY A 54 -3.03 -16.73 9.01
C GLY A 54 -1.75 -15.99 9.35
N SER A 55 -0.93 -15.66 8.34
CA SER A 55 0.39 -15.06 8.54
C SER A 55 0.51 -13.61 8.05
N HIS A 56 -0.59 -12.94 7.75
CA HIS A 56 -0.55 -11.57 7.27
C HIS A 56 -0.04 -10.60 8.34
N PRO A 57 0.87 -9.67 8.01
CA PRO A 57 1.46 -8.76 9.00
C PRO A 57 0.47 -7.74 9.59
N ASN A 58 -0.62 -7.45 8.90
CA ASN A 58 -1.66 -6.58 9.46
C ASN A 58 -2.64 -7.41 10.29
N ALA A 59 -2.51 -7.32 11.61
CA ALA A 59 -3.29 -8.13 12.55
C ALA A 59 -4.80 -7.86 12.47
N SER A 60 -5.20 -6.61 12.29
CA SER A 60 -6.62 -6.23 12.17
C SER A 60 -7.26 -6.82 10.93
N LEU A 61 -6.59 -6.72 9.79
CA LEU A 61 -7.06 -7.31 8.54
C LEU A 61 -7.12 -8.83 8.65
N GLN A 62 -6.09 -9.44 9.20
CA GLN A 62 -6.04 -10.90 9.38
C GLN A 62 -7.18 -11.40 10.27
N SER A 63 -7.46 -10.70 11.36
CA SER A 63 -8.55 -11.03 12.27
C SER A 63 -9.92 -10.97 11.59
N GLU A 64 -10.17 -9.91 10.82
CA GLU A 64 -11.45 -9.77 10.12
C GLU A 64 -11.56 -10.73 8.93
N TRP A 65 -10.46 -11.08 8.31
CA TRP A 65 -10.44 -12.13 7.28
C TRP A 65 -10.95 -13.46 7.82
N LYS A 66 -10.52 -13.83 9.01
CA LYS A 66 -11.00 -15.04 9.70
C LYS A 66 -12.47 -14.91 10.11
N GLU A 67 -12.87 -13.74 10.59
CA GLU A 67 -14.22 -13.49 11.06
C GLU A 67 -15.26 -13.47 9.95
N PHE A 68 -14.98 -12.71 8.88
CA PHE A 68 -15.94 -12.49 7.79
C PHE A 68 -15.81 -13.49 6.63
N GLY A 69 -14.65 -14.11 6.50
CA GLY A 69 -14.33 -15.02 5.41
C GLY A 69 -13.80 -14.33 4.16
N SER A 70 -13.08 -15.07 3.34
CA SER A 70 -12.40 -14.55 2.15
C SER A 70 -13.35 -13.91 1.12
N ASP A 71 -14.59 -14.39 1.05
CA ASP A 71 -15.58 -13.89 0.09
C ASP A 71 -16.06 -12.46 0.42
N SER A 72 -15.82 -11.98 1.65
CA SER A 72 -16.13 -10.62 2.05
C SER A 72 -15.11 -9.58 1.61
N PHE A 73 -14.00 -9.99 0.99
CA PHE A 73 -12.91 -9.06 0.69
C PHE A 73 -12.71 -8.89 -0.81
N ALA A 74 -12.55 -7.64 -1.22
CA ALA A 74 -12.25 -7.27 -2.59
C ALA A 74 -10.84 -6.67 -2.68
N PHE A 75 -10.07 -7.13 -3.65
CA PHE A 75 -8.75 -6.58 -3.98
C PHE A 75 -8.92 -5.64 -5.15
N GLU A 76 -8.71 -4.35 -4.93
CA GLU A 76 -9.04 -3.31 -5.90
C GLU A 76 -7.83 -2.42 -6.19
N ILE A 77 -7.68 -2.00 -7.43
CA ILE A 77 -6.64 -1.05 -7.83
C ILE A 77 -7.26 0.35 -7.77
N LEU A 78 -6.65 1.22 -6.96
CA LEU A 78 -7.08 2.61 -6.86
C LEU A 78 -6.44 3.50 -7.91
N ASP A 79 -5.18 3.23 -8.25
CA ASP A 79 -4.41 4.07 -9.16
C ASP A 79 -3.24 3.28 -9.73
N GLU A 80 -3.05 3.33 -11.05
CA GLU A 80 -1.88 2.72 -11.69
C GLU A 80 -0.87 3.79 -12.05
N LEU A 81 0.40 3.52 -11.75
CA LEU A 81 1.50 4.38 -12.13
C LEU A 81 2.07 3.90 -13.47
N SER A 82 2.12 4.79 -14.44
CA SER A 82 2.67 4.48 -15.75
C SER A 82 4.20 4.52 -15.72
N ALA A 83 4.84 3.49 -16.28
CA ALA A 83 6.30 3.37 -16.31
C ALA A 83 6.91 4.17 -17.49
N THR A 84 6.63 5.48 -17.54
CA THR A 84 7.04 6.34 -18.66
C THR A 84 8.53 6.69 -18.67
N GLU A 85 9.21 6.57 -17.52
CA GLU A 85 10.62 6.95 -17.37
C GLU A 85 11.61 5.81 -17.67
N GLY A 86 11.11 4.63 -18.01
CA GLY A 86 11.93 3.48 -18.38
C GLY A 86 12.44 2.68 -17.18
N PRO A 87 13.27 1.63 -17.44
CA PRO A 87 13.69 0.68 -16.41
C PRO A 87 14.73 1.20 -15.43
N ALA A 88 15.45 2.26 -15.76
CA ALA A 88 16.47 2.83 -14.89
C ALA A 88 15.92 3.75 -13.81
N HIS A 89 14.66 4.19 -13.96
CA HIS A 89 14.00 5.07 -12.99
C HIS A 89 13.57 4.29 -11.75
N ASP A 90 13.74 4.88 -10.58
CA ASP A 90 13.21 4.31 -9.34
C ASP A 90 11.79 4.85 -9.10
N TYR A 91 10.79 3.98 -9.23
CA TYR A 91 9.38 4.34 -9.08
C TYR A 91 8.88 4.32 -7.63
N ARG A 92 9.70 3.88 -6.68
CA ARG A 92 9.28 3.78 -5.28
C ARG A 92 8.88 5.11 -4.66
N PRO A 93 9.61 6.22 -4.87
CA PRO A 93 9.17 7.53 -4.37
C PRO A 93 7.85 8.00 -4.99
N ASP A 94 7.65 7.73 -6.29
CA ASP A 94 6.41 8.08 -6.99
C ASP A 94 5.22 7.31 -6.40
N LEU A 95 5.40 6.02 -6.14
CA LEU A 95 4.38 5.18 -5.52
C LEU A 95 4.07 5.63 -4.09
N ALA A 96 5.09 5.96 -3.31
CA ALA A 96 4.91 6.45 -1.94
C ALA A 96 4.10 7.75 -1.93
N PHE A 97 4.35 8.65 -2.86
CA PHE A 97 3.60 9.89 -3.00
C PHE A 97 2.13 9.64 -3.35
N LEU A 98 1.87 8.76 -4.33
CA LEU A 98 0.50 8.41 -4.70
C LEU A 98 -0.24 7.72 -3.54
N GLU A 99 0.43 6.83 -2.82
CA GLU A 99 -0.13 6.17 -1.66
C GLU A 99 -0.56 7.18 -0.61
N GLU A 100 0.30 8.17 -0.30
CA GLU A 100 -0.02 9.22 0.65
C GLU A 100 -1.23 10.05 0.23
N LEU A 101 -1.35 10.37 -1.05
CA LEU A 101 -2.51 11.10 -1.58
C LEU A 101 -3.81 10.32 -1.34
N TRP A 102 -3.81 9.02 -1.60
CA TRP A 102 -4.98 8.18 -1.40
C TRP A 102 -5.30 7.97 0.08
N ILE A 103 -4.28 7.79 0.93
CA ILE A 103 -4.45 7.68 2.38
C ILE A 103 -5.05 8.96 2.94
N GLU A 104 -4.57 10.12 2.52
CA GLU A 104 -5.11 11.40 2.94
C GLU A 104 -6.58 11.57 2.52
N LYS A 105 -6.90 11.16 1.30
CA LYS A 105 -8.26 11.26 0.76
C LYS A 105 -9.24 10.33 1.49
N LEU A 106 -8.85 9.10 1.76
CA LEU A 106 -9.76 8.06 2.26
C LEU A 106 -9.67 7.82 3.77
N GLN A 107 -8.60 8.28 4.42
CA GLN A 107 -8.42 8.17 5.87
C GLN A 107 -8.71 6.75 6.41
N PRO A 108 -7.93 5.73 5.97
CA PRO A 108 -8.23 4.31 6.28
C PRO A 108 -7.80 3.91 7.69
N TYR A 109 -8.25 4.65 8.69
CA TYR A 109 -7.87 4.51 10.09
C TYR A 109 -9.08 4.21 10.98
N GLY A 110 -8.86 3.50 12.07
CA GLY A 110 -9.88 3.21 13.07
C GLY A 110 -11.06 2.45 12.47
N GLU A 111 -12.23 3.03 12.50
CA GLU A 111 -13.46 2.41 11.96
C GLU A 111 -13.50 2.38 10.44
N ARG A 112 -12.66 3.15 9.78
CA ARG A 112 -12.62 3.25 8.31
C ARG A 112 -11.62 2.32 7.66
N GLY A 113 -10.68 1.76 8.41
CA GLY A 113 -9.66 0.95 7.78
C GLY A 113 -8.69 0.26 8.69
N TYR A 114 -7.74 -0.41 8.07
CA TYR A 114 -6.76 -1.25 8.71
C TYR A 114 -5.37 -0.61 8.77
N ASN A 115 -5.18 0.56 8.14
CA ASN A 115 -3.89 1.24 8.17
C ASN A 115 -3.61 1.78 9.56
N LYS A 116 -2.34 1.69 9.96
CA LYS A 116 -1.87 2.34 11.19
C LYS A 116 -1.61 3.80 10.88
N GLN A 117 -2.16 4.70 11.70
CA GLN A 117 -1.91 6.12 11.56
C GLN A 117 -0.47 6.43 11.92
N LYS A 118 0.27 7.08 11.00
CA LYS A 118 1.63 7.53 11.27
C LYS A 118 1.57 8.71 12.22
N LYS A 119 2.42 8.68 13.23
CA LYS A 119 2.58 9.82 14.13
C LYS A 119 3.19 10.99 13.38
N SER A 120 2.71 12.21 13.63
CA SER A 120 3.37 13.40 13.15
C SER A 120 4.77 13.49 13.76
N ARG A 121 5.69 14.21 13.09
CA ARG A 121 7.03 14.44 13.63
C ARG A 121 6.98 15.04 15.04
N GLU A 122 6.07 15.99 15.25
CA GLU A 122 5.88 16.64 16.54
C GLU A 122 5.42 15.65 17.60
N ALA A 123 4.43 14.80 17.31
CA ALA A 123 3.96 13.78 18.23
C ALA A 123 5.05 12.76 18.56
N ALA A 124 5.85 12.35 17.57
CA ALA A 124 6.97 11.44 17.77
C ALA A 124 8.03 12.05 18.70
N LEU A 125 8.35 13.33 18.52
CA LEU A 125 9.30 14.05 19.38
C LEU A 125 8.78 14.18 20.81
N ARG A 126 7.50 14.45 20.99
CA ARG A 126 6.86 14.52 22.32
C ARG A 126 6.95 13.18 23.04
N GLU A 127 6.70 12.09 22.34
CA GLU A 127 6.78 10.74 22.90
C GLU A 127 8.20 10.40 23.33
N ILE A 128 9.19 10.72 22.50
CA ILE A 128 10.62 10.51 22.83
C ILE A 128 10.99 11.32 24.06
N ALA A 129 10.61 12.58 24.14
CA ALA A 129 10.88 13.46 25.29
C ALA A 129 10.23 12.92 26.56
N HIS A 130 8.97 12.49 26.48
CA HIS A 130 8.25 11.91 27.62
C HIS A 130 8.95 10.64 28.13
N ASN A 131 9.32 9.73 27.25
CA ASN A 131 10.01 8.49 27.62
C ASN A 131 11.37 8.77 28.27
N ARG A 132 12.07 9.79 27.78
CA ARG A 132 13.37 10.18 28.31
C ARG A 132 13.25 10.79 29.72
N LEU A 133 12.25 11.63 29.93
CA LEU A 133 12.00 12.25 31.23
C LEU A 133 11.49 11.25 32.27
N SER A 134 10.70 10.27 31.89
CA SER A 134 10.19 9.26 32.81
C SER A 134 11.24 8.27 33.30
N LYS A 135 12.43 8.26 32.70
CA LYS A 135 13.57 7.41 33.12
C LYS A 135 14.50 8.09 34.15
N VAL A 136 14.27 9.34 34.46
CA VAL A 136 15.11 10.12 35.40
C VAL A 136 14.65 9.94 36.83
#